data_58bf6b94ff508d6ccffbb75d695d130d
#
_entry.id   58bf6b94ff508d6ccffbb75d695d130d
#
_cell.length_a   1.000
_cell.length_b   1.000
_cell.length_c   1.000
_cell.angle_alpha   90.00
_cell.angle_beta   90.00
_cell.angle_gamma   90.00
#
_symmetry.space_group_name_H-M   'P 1'
#
loop_
_entity.id
_entity.type
_entity.pdbx_description
1 polymer ?
#
loop_
_entity_poly.entity_id
_entity_poly.type
_entity_poly.pdbx_seq_one_letter_code
_entity_poly.pdbx_strand_id
1 'polypeptide(L)'
;MTFQQKLRKFSKQQLWNEYCGYLELNIKEYMYIQRRLMQEQINSWCASDLGRHIYKNSAPESIEEFLHSMPLTGYADYADVLFRRDPDTLPEAPVIWIETTWEGGLRPIKIAPYTRSMLDSYKHNIMAMAMLVSGHGKADFNIRPGHRFLYGGAPLPYETGLIPSLMNEEMRFEWLPDSDEYSDLSFSQRMKKGFKMAFNGGIDYFFAMGSVANYITENFDKQISSGGGGGVQISPVIAARYIKAKYNCRKEHRKIRPSDLFKITGFACTGTDGKCYKDKLAAAWGVTPVEVAAGTESTCVGCDTWEQRGMVLFPDSCFYEFIPESEMLRNLSDPAYTPLTCLMDEVCPGAKYEIVISVLHGGAFMRYRIGDVYRCTEVDKATGVPRFTYVDRIPTVIDIAGFTRITENSISEVIRMSKLGIGDWIAAKEYDEDNTPFLHIYLEVTPEARANDVVTKQVLTEHLAVYFRYFDSDYKDLKKLLNIEPLQISILPYKTIESFEQKQGTRISRINPDPLWLKAMLGGIKPKQHTEADI
;
A
#
# COMPACT_ATOMS: atom_id res chain seq x y z
N MET A 1 -1.36 -29.29 11.27
CA MET A 1 -0.33 -29.69 10.27
C MET A 1 0.11 -28.43 9.55
N THR A 2 1.42 -28.20 9.45
CA THR A 2 1.99 -27.07 8.70
C THR A 2 1.81 -27.29 7.19
N PHE A 3 1.87 -26.22 6.40
CA PHE A 3 1.81 -26.30 4.93
C PHE A 3 2.88 -27.25 4.36
N GLN A 4 4.11 -27.22 4.92
CA GLN A 4 5.19 -28.14 4.52
C GLN A 4 4.84 -29.61 4.76
N GLN A 5 4.14 -29.92 5.84
CA GLN A 5 3.67 -31.29 6.12
C GLN A 5 2.53 -31.68 5.16
N LYS A 6 1.64 -30.74 4.85
CA LYS A 6 0.54 -30.94 3.90
C LYS A 6 1.06 -31.18 2.48
N LEU A 7 2.09 -30.45 2.03
CA LEU A 7 2.75 -30.67 0.72
C LEU A 7 3.24 -32.09 0.51
N ARG A 8 3.57 -32.82 1.58
CA ARG A 8 4.03 -34.22 1.51
C ARG A 8 2.90 -35.24 1.49
N LYS A 9 1.71 -34.85 1.95
CA LYS A 9 0.60 -35.78 2.20
C LYS A 9 -0.57 -35.60 1.23
N PHE A 10 -0.79 -34.38 0.75
CA PHE A 10 -1.95 -34.02 -0.06
C PHE A 10 -1.54 -33.71 -1.49
N SER A 11 -2.47 -33.95 -2.42
CA SER A 11 -2.32 -33.51 -3.80
C SER A 11 -2.37 -31.99 -3.92
N LYS A 12 -1.83 -31.45 -5.01
CA LYS A 12 -1.94 -30.01 -5.33
C LYS A 12 -3.40 -29.52 -5.35
N GLN A 13 -4.33 -30.35 -5.84
CA GLN A 13 -5.76 -30.02 -5.87
C GLN A 13 -6.36 -29.92 -4.46
N GLN A 14 -5.97 -30.81 -3.53
CA GLN A 14 -6.45 -30.73 -2.14
C GLN A 14 -5.93 -29.50 -1.44
N LEU A 15 -4.66 -29.15 -1.63
CA LEU A 15 -4.08 -27.91 -1.11
C LEU A 15 -4.73 -26.68 -1.74
N TRP A 16 -4.99 -26.73 -3.04
CA TRP A 16 -5.71 -25.65 -3.71
C TRP A 16 -7.08 -25.43 -3.09
N ASN A 17 -7.86 -26.49 -2.91
CA ASN A 17 -9.19 -26.37 -2.32
C ASN A 17 -9.15 -25.81 -0.88
N GLU A 18 -8.11 -26.14 -0.12
CA GLU A 18 -7.95 -25.65 1.25
C GLU A 18 -7.56 -24.17 1.31
N TYR A 19 -6.60 -23.74 0.50
CA TYR A 19 -6.01 -22.39 0.59
C TYR A 19 -6.60 -21.40 -0.42
N CYS A 20 -6.93 -21.83 -1.61
CA CYS A 20 -7.40 -21.00 -2.72
C CYS A 20 -8.85 -21.30 -3.12
N GLY A 21 -9.55 -22.22 -2.42
CA GLY A 21 -10.93 -22.61 -2.71
C GLY A 21 -11.93 -21.44 -2.66
N TYR A 22 -11.59 -20.36 -1.94
CA TYR A 22 -12.40 -19.16 -1.90
C TYR A 22 -12.60 -18.50 -3.27
N LEU A 23 -11.69 -18.74 -4.23
CA LEU A 23 -11.81 -18.26 -5.61
C LEU A 23 -12.94 -18.95 -6.39
N GLU A 24 -13.44 -20.08 -5.90
CA GLU A 24 -14.47 -20.90 -6.54
C GLU A 24 -15.84 -20.74 -5.89
N LEU A 25 -15.92 -19.99 -4.77
CA LEU A 25 -17.17 -19.67 -4.12
C LEU A 25 -18.05 -18.82 -5.05
N ASN A 26 -19.34 -19.15 -5.12
CA ASN A 26 -20.29 -18.21 -5.70
C ASN A 26 -20.59 -17.08 -4.70
N ILE A 27 -21.20 -15.99 -5.18
CA ILE A 27 -21.45 -14.80 -4.36
C ILE A 27 -22.31 -15.11 -3.11
N LYS A 28 -23.22 -16.05 -3.18
CA LYS A 28 -24.06 -16.41 -2.02
C LYS A 28 -23.25 -17.15 -0.95
N GLU A 29 -22.37 -18.05 -1.37
CA GLU A 29 -21.45 -18.76 -0.47
C GLU A 29 -20.42 -17.80 0.14
N TYR A 30 -19.89 -16.86 -0.66
CA TYR A 30 -19.01 -15.81 -0.21
C TYR A 30 -19.69 -14.96 0.88
N MET A 31 -20.91 -14.44 0.60
CA MET A 31 -21.68 -13.63 1.55
C MET A 31 -22.12 -14.42 2.79
N TYR A 32 -22.36 -15.72 2.65
CA TYR A 32 -22.65 -16.58 3.81
C TYR A 32 -21.46 -16.62 4.80
N ILE A 33 -20.24 -16.78 4.30
CA ILE A 33 -19.02 -16.74 5.12
C ILE A 33 -18.88 -15.38 5.80
N GLN A 34 -18.99 -14.29 5.02
CA GLN A 34 -18.92 -12.92 5.50
C GLN A 34 -19.92 -12.67 6.64
N ARG A 35 -21.18 -13.01 6.43
CA ARG A 35 -22.25 -12.78 7.41
C ARG A 35 -22.07 -13.62 8.67
N ARG A 36 -21.69 -14.89 8.54
CA ARG A 36 -21.45 -15.75 9.71
C ARG A 36 -20.32 -15.21 10.59
N LEU A 37 -19.19 -14.89 10.00
CA LEU A 37 -18.03 -14.36 10.74
C LEU A 37 -18.31 -12.96 11.31
N MET A 38 -19.07 -12.13 10.58
CA MET A 38 -19.47 -10.81 11.06
C MET A 38 -20.37 -10.89 12.29
N GLN A 39 -21.33 -11.84 12.33
CA GLN A 39 -22.18 -12.04 13.50
C GLN A 39 -21.37 -12.47 14.74
N GLU A 40 -20.40 -13.37 14.53
CA GLU A 40 -19.47 -13.79 15.59
C GLU A 40 -18.66 -12.58 16.11
N GLN A 41 -18.16 -11.73 15.20
CA GLN A 41 -17.38 -10.54 15.51
C GLN A 41 -18.21 -9.48 16.24
N ILE A 42 -19.44 -9.19 15.81
CA ILE A 42 -20.35 -8.23 16.48
C ILE A 42 -20.56 -8.66 17.93
N ASN A 43 -20.83 -9.94 18.17
CA ASN A 43 -21.10 -10.44 19.50
C ASN A 43 -19.92 -10.23 20.46
N SER A 44 -18.70 -10.56 20.03
CA SER A 44 -17.49 -10.38 20.85
C SER A 44 -17.12 -8.91 21.01
N TRP A 45 -17.25 -8.12 19.92
CA TRP A 45 -16.86 -6.72 19.92
C TRP A 45 -17.77 -5.85 20.78
N CYS A 46 -19.10 -6.00 20.67
CA CYS A 46 -20.07 -5.28 21.51
C CYS A 46 -19.95 -5.65 23.00
N ALA A 47 -19.45 -6.85 23.33
CA ALA A 47 -19.20 -7.25 24.71
C ALA A 47 -17.93 -6.63 25.32
N SER A 48 -17.00 -6.11 24.50
CA SER A 48 -15.74 -5.50 24.95
C SER A 48 -15.93 -4.07 25.46
N ASP A 49 -14.95 -3.56 26.24
CA ASP A 49 -14.97 -2.15 26.66
C ASP A 49 -14.78 -1.22 25.46
N LEU A 50 -13.93 -1.59 24.49
CA LEU A 50 -13.77 -0.86 23.24
C LEU A 50 -15.11 -0.73 22.50
N GLY A 51 -15.81 -1.85 22.34
CA GLY A 51 -17.13 -1.86 21.67
C GLY A 51 -18.14 -0.97 22.39
N ARG A 52 -18.26 -1.08 23.70
CA ARG A 52 -19.13 -0.21 24.52
C ARG A 52 -18.74 1.27 24.47
N HIS A 53 -17.45 1.57 24.32
CA HIS A 53 -16.98 2.96 24.20
C HIS A 53 -17.44 3.62 22.90
N ILE A 54 -17.40 2.88 21.80
CA ILE A 54 -17.71 3.39 20.44
C ILE A 54 -19.20 3.25 20.12
N TYR A 55 -19.75 2.04 20.32
CA TYR A 55 -21.15 1.72 20.06
C TYR A 55 -21.96 1.79 21.36
N LYS A 56 -22.62 2.92 21.55
CA LYS A 56 -23.32 3.25 22.81
C LYS A 56 -24.74 2.65 22.90
N ASN A 57 -25.17 1.91 21.89
CA ASN A 57 -26.48 1.25 21.87
C ASN A 57 -26.39 -0.14 22.53
N SER A 58 -27.57 -0.76 22.76
CA SER A 58 -27.63 -2.18 23.11
C SER A 58 -27.03 -3.05 21.98
N ALA A 59 -26.57 -4.25 22.34
CA ALA A 59 -26.05 -5.19 21.33
C ALA A 59 -27.14 -5.45 20.26
N PRO A 60 -26.80 -5.35 18.96
CA PRO A 60 -27.76 -5.50 17.88
C PRO A 60 -28.18 -6.96 17.72
N GLU A 61 -29.43 -7.18 17.32
CA GLU A 61 -29.97 -8.52 17.10
C GLU A 61 -29.58 -9.12 15.74
N SER A 62 -29.18 -8.24 14.79
CA SER A 62 -28.81 -8.65 13.43
C SER A 62 -27.67 -7.80 12.88
N ILE A 63 -27.04 -8.29 11.81
CA ILE A 63 -26.02 -7.56 11.07
C ILE A 63 -26.63 -6.29 10.46
N GLU A 64 -27.82 -6.38 9.90
CA GLU A 64 -28.53 -5.26 9.29
C GLU A 64 -28.79 -4.14 10.31
N GLU A 65 -29.22 -4.48 11.52
CA GLU A 65 -29.36 -3.52 12.61
C GLU A 65 -28.03 -2.88 12.98
N PHE A 66 -26.95 -3.69 13.06
CA PHE A 66 -25.62 -3.18 13.34
C PHE A 66 -25.15 -2.20 12.25
N LEU A 67 -25.26 -2.56 10.97
CA LEU A 67 -24.86 -1.71 9.85
C LEU A 67 -25.67 -0.41 9.77
N HIS A 68 -26.93 -0.43 10.24
CA HIS A 68 -27.77 0.75 10.27
C HIS A 68 -27.45 1.68 11.45
N SER A 69 -27.15 1.12 12.61
CA SER A 69 -27.01 1.87 13.87
C SER A 69 -25.57 2.21 14.26
N MET A 70 -24.61 1.40 13.81
CA MET A 70 -23.17 1.66 14.03
C MET A 70 -22.65 2.70 13.03
N PRO A 71 -22.10 3.84 13.47
CA PRO A 71 -21.50 4.81 12.56
C PRO A 71 -20.28 4.24 11.82
N LEU A 72 -19.96 4.83 10.68
CA LEU A 72 -18.65 4.65 10.06
C LEU A 72 -17.59 5.25 10.96
N THR A 73 -16.46 4.56 11.14
CA THR A 73 -15.42 4.96 12.08
C THR A 73 -14.12 5.33 11.37
N GLY A 74 -13.33 6.14 12.02
CA GLY A 74 -11.94 6.44 11.67
C GLY A 74 -10.99 6.11 12.81
N TYR A 75 -9.69 6.25 12.61
CA TYR A 75 -8.72 5.90 13.65
C TYR A 75 -8.87 6.75 14.94
N ALA A 76 -9.33 7.99 14.81
CA ALA A 76 -9.57 8.88 15.94
C ALA A 76 -10.54 8.29 16.98
N ASP A 77 -11.53 7.48 16.55
CA ASP A 77 -12.50 6.84 17.41
C ASP A 77 -11.88 5.74 18.31
N TYR A 78 -10.73 5.20 17.90
CA TYR A 78 -10.02 4.11 18.58
C TYR A 78 -8.77 4.58 19.34
N ALA A 79 -8.19 5.72 18.95
CA ALA A 79 -6.86 6.13 19.35
C ALA A 79 -6.65 6.15 20.86
N ASP A 80 -7.59 6.74 21.61
CA ASP A 80 -7.49 6.90 23.07
C ASP A 80 -7.47 5.55 23.82
N VAL A 81 -8.13 4.53 23.26
CA VAL A 81 -8.14 3.17 23.85
C VAL A 81 -6.88 2.43 23.42
N LEU A 82 -6.56 2.43 22.11
CA LEU A 82 -5.45 1.63 21.57
C LEU A 82 -4.08 2.13 22.03
N PHE A 83 -3.92 3.43 22.28
CA PHE A 83 -2.65 3.96 22.79
C PHE A 83 -2.32 3.51 24.23
N ARG A 84 -3.31 3.08 25.00
CA ARG A 84 -3.09 2.52 26.34
C ARG A 84 -2.51 1.11 26.29
N ARG A 85 -2.72 0.40 25.16
CA ARG A 85 -2.32 -1.01 24.96
C ARG A 85 -2.81 -1.92 26.07
N ASP A 86 -4.01 -1.67 26.55
CA ASP A 86 -4.65 -2.49 27.58
C ASP A 86 -5.42 -3.64 26.90
N PRO A 87 -4.95 -4.90 27.02
CA PRO A 87 -5.55 -6.04 26.36
C PRO A 87 -6.96 -6.35 26.86
N ASP A 88 -7.27 -5.99 28.12
CA ASP A 88 -8.55 -6.31 28.73
C ASP A 88 -9.71 -5.47 28.18
N THR A 89 -9.39 -4.36 27.50
CA THR A 89 -10.40 -3.50 26.85
C THR A 89 -10.86 -4.00 25.49
N LEU A 90 -10.16 -4.96 24.89
CA LEU A 90 -10.35 -5.43 23.53
C LEU A 90 -11.30 -6.64 23.43
N PRO A 91 -11.87 -6.91 22.22
CA PRO A 91 -12.72 -8.10 22.01
C PRO A 91 -12.01 -9.42 22.30
N GLU A 92 -10.72 -9.50 22.00
CA GLU A 92 -9.82 -10.61 22.28
C GLU A 92 -8.43 -10.05 22.61
N ALA A 93 -7.72 -10.66 23.56
CA ALA A 93 -6.39 -10.22 23.96
C ALA A 93 -5.39 -10.37 22.80
N PRO A 94 -4.69 -9.29 22.41
CA PRO A 94 -3.74 -9.35 21.31
C PRO A 94 -2.46 -10.07 21.72
N VAL A 95 -1.85 -10.76 20.77
CA VAL A 95 -0.53 -11.38 20.94
C VAL A 95 0.60 -10.48 20.46
N ILE A 96 0.29 -9.49 19.61
CA ILE A 96 1.23 -8.48 19.15
C ILE A 96 0.52 -7.17 18.82
N TRP A 97 1.24 -6.06 18.98
CA TRP A 97 0.81 -4.72 18.59
C TRP A 97 1.62 -4.27 17.38
N ILE A 98 0.93 -3.97 16.29
CA ILE A 98 1.54 -3.48 15.06
C ILE A 98 1.37 -1.96 14.99
N GLU A 99 2.36 -1.31 14.42
CA GLU A 99 2.37 0.15 14.29
C GLU A 99 2.45 0.58 12.81
N THR A 100 1.87 1.72 12.52
CA THR A 100 2.01 2.41 11.23
C THR A 100 1.92 3.92 11.43
N THR A 101 2.18 4.71 10.41
CA THR A 101 2.11 6.17 10.47
C THR A 101 0.66 6.68 10.53
N TRP A 102 0.43 7.74 11.30
CA TRP A 102 -0.85 8.45 11.39
C TRP A 102 -0.64 9.97 11.46
N GLU A 103 -1.34 10.71 10.63
CA GLU A 103 -1.22 12.17 10.56
C GLU A 103 -2.32 12.93 11.32
N GLY A 104 -3.39 12.25 11.72
CA GLY A 104 -4.59 12.88 12.30
C GLY A 104 -4.55 13.19 13.80
N GLY A 105 -3.44 12.93 14.52
CA GLY A 105 -3.40 13.01 15.96
C GLY A 105 -2.15 13.66 16.55
N LEU A 106 -2.13 13.77 17.88
CA LEU A 106 -0.97 14.25 18.65
C LEU A 106 0.25 13.32 18.56
N ARG A 107 0.03 12.05 18.20
CA ARG A 107 1.08 11.06 17.95
C ARG A 107 1.02 10.62 16.49
N PRO A 108 2.16 10.60 15.78
CA PRO A 108 2.18 10.28 14.35
C PRO A 108 2.13 8.78 14.07
N ILE A 109 1.53 7.99 14.94
CA ILE A 109 1.42 6.53 14.82
C ILE A 109 -0.02 6.06 15.01
N LYS A 110 -0.39 4.99 14.27
CA LYS A 110 -1.54 4.15 14.56
C LYS A 110 -1.05 2.86 15.18
N ILE A 111 -1.86 2.28 16.04
CA ILE A 111 -1.61 0.99 16.68
C ILE A 111 -2.75 0.05 16.32
N ALA A 112 -2.42 -1.14 15.87
CA ALA A 112 -3.37 -2.21 15.58
C ALA A 112 -3.04 -3.45 16.43
N PRO A 113 -4.00 -3.92 17.24
CA PRO A 113 -3.84 -5.16 18.00
C PRO A 113 -4.12 -6.36 17.10
N TYR A 114 -3.26 -7.38 17.14
CA TYR A 114 -3.45 -8.63 16.41
C TYR A 114 -3.64 -9.78 17.39
N THR A 115 -4.78 -10.43 17.28
CA THR A 115 -5.13 -11.62 18.06
C THR A 115 -4.46 -12.87 17.50
N ARG A 116 -4.51 -13.98 18.23
CA ARG A 116 -4.04 -15.27 17.74
C ARG A 116 -4.85 -15.73 16.52
N SER A 117 -6.16 -15.58 16.59
CA SER A 117 -7.09 -15.95 15.52
C SER A 117 -6.85 -15.14 14.24
N MET A 118 -6.59 -13.83 14.37
CA MET A 118 -6.17 -12.98 13.24
C MET A 118 -4.87 -13.47 12.62
N LEU A 119 -3.85 -13.79 13.41
CA LEU A 119 -2.57 -14.29 12.90
C LEU A 119 -2.70 -15.65 12.21
N ASP A 120 -3.57 -16.53 12.68
CA ASP A 120 -3.81 -17.82 12.04
C ASP A 120 -4.52 -17.68 10.70
N SER A 121 -5.51 -16.80 10.57
CA SER A 121 -6.13 -16.43 9.28
C SER A 121 -5.12 -15.74 8.36
N TYR A 122 -4.36 -14.78 8.87
CA TYR A 122 -3.33 -14.06 8.11
C TYR A 122 -2.28 -15.01 7.54
N LYS A 123 -1.78 -15.94 8.35
CA LYS A 123 -0.83 -16.96 7.94
C LYS A 123 -1.39 -17.86 6.83
N HIS A 124 -2.66 -18.29 6.96
CA HIS A 124 -3.36 -19.04 5.92
C HIS A 124 -3.42 -18.27 4.59
N ASN A 125 -3.83 -17.01 4.66
CA ASN A 125 -3.99 -16.14 3.47
C ASN A 125 -2.64 -15.79 2.82
N ILE A 126 -1.55 -15.60 3.60
CA ILE A 126 -0.21 -15.43 3.03
C ILE A 126 0.23 -16.68 2.24
N MET A 127 -0.06 -17.87 2.76
CA MET A 127 0.27 -19.10 2.04
C MET A 127 -0.57 -19.27 0.76
N ALA A 128 -1.84 -18.87 0.80
CA ALA A 128 -2.68 -18.80 -0.40
C ALA A 128 -2.10 -17.81 -1.44
N MET A 129 -1.70 -16.61 -1.01
CA MET A 129 -1.03 -15.63 -1.87
C MET A 129 0.25 -16.19 -2.49
N ALA A 130 1.10 -16.88 -1.72
CA ALA A 130 2.32 -17.51 -2.24
C ALA A 130 2.02 -18.57 -3.30
N MET A 131 0.91 -19.32 -3.17
CA MET A 131 0.44 -20.26 -4.20
C MET A 131 0.01 -19.51 -5.45
N LEU A 132 -0.80 -18.44 -5.33
CA LEU A 132 -1.32 -17.67 -6.46
C LEU A 132 -0.20 -16.94 -7.21
N VAL A 133 0.76 -16.36 -6.49
CA VAL A 133 1.89 -15.63 -7.06
C VAL A 133 2.83 -16.52 -7.88
N SER A 134 2.92 -17.81 -7.55
CA SER A 134 3.71 -18.79 -8.28
C SER A 134 2.89 -19.66 -9.24
N GLY A 135 1.59 -19.39 -9.33
CA GLY A 135 0.66 -20.19 -10.13
C GLY A 135 0.56 -19.72 -11.58
N HIS A 136 0.18 -20.66 -12.45
CA HIS A 136 -0.17 -20.40 -13.85
C HIS A 136 -1.55 -20.96 -14.19
N GLY A 137 -2.26 -21.48 -13.19
CA GLY A 137 -3.58 -22.09 -13.32
C GLY A 137 -4.07 -22.65 -12.00
N LYS A 138 -5.33 -23.12 -11.99
CA LYS A 138 -5.92 -23.82 -10.84
C LYS A 138 -5.06 -25.02 -10.45
N ALA A 139 -4.70 -25.11 -9.17
CA ALA A 139 -3.83 -26.14 -8.60
C ALA A 139 -2.44 -26.26 -9.26
N ASP A 140 -2.05 -25.28 -10.06
CA ASP A 140 -0.71 -25.19 -10.63
C ASP A 140 0.09 -24.12 -9.90
N PHE A 141 0.74 -24.50 -8.82
CA PHE A 141 1.62 -23.64 -8.03
C PHE A 141 2.97 -24.31 -7.83
N ASN A 142 4.00 -23.51 -7.59
CA ASN A 142 5.37 -23.97 -7.41
C ASN A 142 5.96 -23.42 -6.11
N ILE A 143 5.62 -24.06 -5.01
CA ILE A 143 6.19 -23.76 -3.68
C ILE A 143 6.95 -24.98 -3.18
N ARG A 144 8.18 -24.77 -2.67
CA ARG A 144 9.03 -25.85 -2.12
C ARG A 144 9.78 -25.34 -0.90
N PRO A 145 10.05 -26.21 0.10
CA PRO A 145 10.95 -25.89 1.19
C PRO A 145 12.33 -25.48 0.65
N GLY A 146 12.89 -24.41 1.23
CA GLY A 146 14.19 -23.88 0.82
C GLY A 146 14.15 -22.94 -0.38
N HIS A 147 12.97 -22.60 -0.93
CA HIS A 147 12.86 -21.52 -1.91
C HIS A 147 13.39 -20.22 -1.32
N ARG A 148 14.09 -19.45 -2.16
CA ARG A 148 14.82 -18.24 -1.80
C ARG A 148 13.96 -17.02 -2.05
N PHE A 149 13.72 -16.27 -0.99
CA PHE A 149 12.80 -15.16 -0.98
C PHE A 149 13.53 -13.82 -0.84
N LEU A 150 13.61 -13.03 -1.91
CA LEU A 150 14.05 -11.65 -1.83
C LEU A 150 12.91 -10.82 -1.26
N TYR A 151 13.12 -10.25 -0.08
CA TYR A 151 12.07 -9.58 0.67
C TYR A 151 12.35 -8.09 0.88
N GLY A 152 11.48 -7.26 0.31
CA GLY A 152 11.58 -5.80 0.37
C GLY A 152 10.60 -5.14 1.36
N GLY A 153 10.02 -5.90 2.30
CA GLY A 153 9.14 -5.37 3.35
C GLY A 153 9.89 -4.62 4.45
N ALA A 154 9.16 -3.84 5.24
CA ALA A 154 9.67 -3.20 6.43
C ALA A 154 9.74 -4.20 7.61
N PRO A 155 10.67 -4.02 8.58
CA PRO A 155 10.73 -4.86 9.77
C PRO A 155 9.60 -4.53 10.74
N LEU A 156 9.48 -5.31 11.83
CA LEU A 156 8.65 -4.91 12.96
C LEU A 156 9.10 -3.52 13.47
N PRO A 157 8.16 -2.68 13.94
CA PRO A 157 6.76 -2.97 14.27
C PRO A 157 5.76 -2.85 13.11
N TYR A 158 6.21 -2.74 11.87
CA TYR A 158 5.31 -2.70 10.71
C TYR A 158 4.71 -4.07 10.41
N GLU A 159 3.51 -4.10 9.85
CA GLU A 159 2.76 -5.33 9.52
C GLU A 159 3.58 -6.29 8.62
N THR A 160 4.25 -5.75 7.61
CA THR A 160 5.10 -6.56 6.72
C THR A 160 6.23 -7.29 7.47
N GLY A 161 6.66 -6.80 8.63
CA GLY A 161 7.66 -7.47 9.47
C GLY A 161 7.21 -8.83 10.04
N LEU A 162 5.90 -9.11 10.04
CA LEU A 162 5.35 -10.40 10.47
C LEU A 162 5.46 -11.49 9.41
N ILE A 163 5.45 -11.14 8.13
CA ILE A 163 5.33 -12.09 7.02
C ILE A 163 6.42 -13.19 7.07
N PRO A 164 7.71 -12.86 7.25
CA PRO A 164 8.74 -13.90 7.30
C PRO A 164 8.55 -14.91 8.44
N SER A 165 8.21 -14.46 9.63
CA SER A 165 8.01 -15.34 10.78
C SER A 165 6.77 -16.21 10.60
N LEU A 166 5.64 -15.66 10.15
CA LEU A 166 4.41 -16.40 9.91
C LEU A 166 4.59 -17.44 8.80
N MET A 167 5.28 -17.11 7.72
CA MET A 167 5.57 -18.07 6.65
C MET A 167 6.50 -19.18 7.12
N ASN A 168 7.49 -18.87 7.96
CA ASN A 168 8.41 -19.87 8.50
C ASN A 168 7.73 -20.85 9.47
N GLU A 169 6.64 -20.47 10.14
CA GLU A 169 5.81 -21.40 10.90
C GLU A 169 5.16 -22.47 9.99
N GLU A 170 4.84 -22.13 8.76
CA GLU A 170 4.18 -23.02 7.80
C GLU A 170 5.16 -23.81 6.93
N MET A 171 6.23 -23.15 6.48
CA MET A 171 7.24 -23.78 5.63
C MET A 171 8.57 -23.04 5.72
N ARG A 172 9.66 -23.79 5.71
CA ARG A 172 11.00 -23.20 5.72
C ARG A 172 11.34 -22.55 4.37
N PHE A 173 11.51 -21.24 4.40
CA PHE A 173 12.07 -20.44 3.31
C PHE A 173 13.51 -19.99 3.63
N GLU A 174 14.28 -19.67 2.61
CA GLU A 174 15.57 -18.99 2.75
C GLU A 174 15.36 -17.51 2.43
N TRP A 175 15.32 -16.67 3.47
CA TRP A 175 15.11 -15.22 3.32
C TRP A 175 16.38 -14.51 2.88
N LEU A 176 16.27 -13.49 2.03
CA LEU A 176 17.38 -12.72 1.48
C LEU A 176 17.20 -11.22 1.81
N PRO A 177 17.89 -10.70 2.88
CA PRO A 177 18.73 -11.41 3.86
C PRO A 177 17.90 -12.24 4.84
N ASP A 178 18.55 -12.87 5.82
CA ASP A 178 17.87 -13.64 6.85
C ASP A 178 16.90 -12.75 7.66
N SER A 179 15.71 -13.26 7.98
CA SER A 179 14.67 -12.53 8.69
C SER A 179 15.09 -12.05 10.08
N ASP A 180 15.95 -12.81 10.75
CA ASP A 180 16.44 -12.48 12.10
C ASP A 180 17.29 -11.21 12.13
N GLU A 181 17.82 -10.79 10.98
CA GLU A 181 18.67 -9.61 10.84
C GLU A 181 17.91 -8.36 10.37
N TYR A 182 16.60 -8.47 10.07
CA TYR A 182 15.86 -7.34 9.48
C TYR A 182 15.83 -6.11 10.36
N SER A 183 15.70 -6.28 11.67
CA SER A 183 15.60 -5.17 12.64
C SER A 183 16.91 -4.38 12.78
N ASP A 184 18.05 -5.03 12.53
CA ASP A 184 19.37 -4.45 12.79
C ASP A 184 19.96 -3.74 11.56
N LEU A 185 19.37 -3.93 10.39
CA LEU A 185 19.87 -3.42 9.12
C LEU A 185 18.97 -2.33 8.56
N SER A 186 19.56 -1.23 8.09
CA SER A 186 18.83 -0.27 7.27
C SER A 186 18.33 -0.93 5.97
N PHE A 187 17.31 -0.35 5.34
CA PHE A 187 16.78 -0.88 4.09
C PHE A 187 17.87 -1.09 3.02
N SER A 188 18.75 -0.10 2.84
CA SER A 188 19.86 -0.19 1.88
C SER A 188 20.83 -1.35 2.20
N GLN A 189 21.12 -1.57 3.49
CA GLN A 189 21.96 -2.68 3.94
C GLN A 189 21.26 -4.02 3.71
N ARG A 190 19.94 -4.11 4.00
CA ARG A 190 19.14 -5.32 3.72
C ARG A 190 19.20 -5.68 2.24
N MET A 191 18.93 -4.72 1.36
CA MET A 191 18.95 -4.96 -0.08
C MET A 191 20.32 -5.38 -0.58
N LYS A 192 21.39 -4.68 -0.15
CA LYS A 192 22.77 -5.03 -0.50
C LYS A 192 23.13 -6.45 -0.06
N LYS A 193 22.77 -6.83 1.16
CA LYS A 193 23.01 -8.18 1.71
C LYS A 193 22.15 -9.22 1.00
N GLY A 194 20.87 -8.95 0.77
CA GLY A 194 19.96 -9.81 0.03
C GLY A 194 20.47 -10.13 -1.38
N PHE A 195 20.92 -9.12 -2.14
CA PHE A 195 21.50 -9.35 -3.44
C PHE A 195 22.83 -10.12 -3.39
N LYS A 196 23.67 -9.84 -2.38
CA LYS A 196 24.89 -10.63 -2.18
C LYS A 196 24.58 -12.12 -2.02
N MET A 197 23.57 -12.45 -1.25
CA MET A 197 23.09 -13.83 -1.07
C MET A 197 22.45 -14.35 -2.37
N ALA A 198 21.67 -13.52 -3.07
CA ALA A 198 21.06 -13.88 -4.35
C ALA A 198 22.08 -14.27 -5.43
N PHE A 199 23.23 -13.61 -5.50
CA PHE A 199 24.31 -13.98 -6.42
C PHE A 199 24.92 -15.36 -6.11
N ASN A 200 24.85 -15.82 -4.86
CA ASN A 200 25.32 -17.15 -4.49
C ASN A 200 24.34 -18.26 -4.87
N GLY A 201 23.03 -18.05 -4.79
CA GLY A 201 22.05 -19.16 -4.93
C GLY A 201 20.83 -18.87 -5.80
N GLY A 202 20.65 -17.64 -6.28
CA GLY A 202 19.47 -17.23 -7.04
C GLY A 202 18.36 -16.63 -6.16
N ILE A 203 17.23 -16.35 -6.79
CA ILE A 203 15.99 -15.86 -6.20
C ILE A 203 14.87 -16.70 -6.81
N ASP A 204 13.96 -17.21 -5.98
CA ASP A 204 12.74 -17.91 -6.40
C ASP A 204 11.52 -17.01 -6.29
N TYR A 205 11.45 -16.21 -5.23
CA TYR A 205 10.35 -15.28 -4.96
C TYR A 205 10.86 -13.87 -4.70
N PHE A 206 10.11 -12.90 -5.16
CA PHE A 206 10.33 -11.49 -4.85
C PHE A 206 9.03 -10.86 -4.38
N PHE A 207 9.10 -10.16 -3.23
CA PHE A 207 8.03 -9.33 -2.71
C PHE A 207 8.57 -7.96 -2.33
N ALA A 208 7.91 -6.91 -2.77
CA ALA A 208 8.16 -5.54 -2.34
C ALA A 208 6.95 -4.64 -2.61
N MET A 209 6.96 -3.44 -2.04
CA MET A 209 6.13 -2.35 -2.54
C MET A 209 6.53 -2.01 -3.97
N GLY A 210 5.59 -1.59 -4.81
CA GLY A 210 5.84 -1.33 -6.23
C GLY A 210 6.98 -0.33 -6.48
N SER A 211 7.01 0.76 -5.72
CA SER A 211 8.08 1.77 -5.76
C SER A 211 9.44 1.22 -5.33
N VAL A 212 9.47 0.38 -4.29
CA VAL A 212 10.70 -0.30 -3.82
C VAL A 212 11.20 -1.28 -4.87
N ALA A 213 10.31 -2.07 -5.47
CA ALA A 213 10.65 -2.99 -6.55
C ALA A 213 11.23 -2.25 -7.76
N ASN A 214 10.64 -1.09 -8.12
CA ASN A 214 11.14 -0.24 -9.20
C ASN A 214 12.54 0.29 -8.88
N TYR A 215 12.74 0.85 -7.69
CA TYR A 215 14.06 1.32 -7.25
C TYR A 215 15.14 0.22 -7.31
N ILE A 216 14.83 -0.96 -6.79
CA ILE A 216 15.71 -2.12 -6.84
C ILE A 216 16.08 -2.44 -8.30
N THR A 217 15.10 -2.39 -9.18
CA THR A 217 15.25 -2.71 -10.60
C THR A 217 16.13 -1.68 -11.31
N GLU A 218 15.92 -0.40 -11.10
CA GLU A 218 16.71 0.68 -11.71
C GLU A 218 18.16 0.72 -11.24
N ASN A 219 18.40 0.38 -9.99
CA ASN A 219 19.73 0.35 -9.41
C ASN A 219 20.42 -1.03 -9.49
N PHE A 220 19.86 -1.96 -10.27
CA PHE A 220 20.36 -3.33 -10.35
C PHE A 220 21.83 -3.39 -10.84
N ASP A 221 22.20 -2.56 -11.82
CA ASP A 221 23.59 -2.46 -12.32
C ASP A 221 24.57 -2.04 -11.21
N LYS A 222 24.16 -1.13 -10.31
CA LYS A 222 24.97 -0.72 -9.16
C LYS A 222 25.16 -1.86 -8.17
N GLN A 223 24.10 -2.68 -7.99
CA GLN A 223 24.17 -3.86 -7.11
C GLN A 223 25.14 -4.92 -7.68
N ILE A 224 25.13 -5.14 -9.00
CA ILE A 224 26.10 -6.03 -9.67
C ILE A 224 27.51 -5.51 -9.47
N SER A 225 27.75 -4.22 -9.69
CA SER A 225 29.08 -3.60 -9.60
C SER A 225 29.62 -3.60 -8.18
N SER A 226 28.78 -3.39 -7.18
CA SER A 226 29.17 -3.42 -5.77
C SER A 226 29.32 -4.84 -5.22
N GLY A 227 28.64 -5.83 -5.81
CA GLY A 227 28.76 -7.24 -5.45
C GLY A 227 30.04 -7.90 -5.94
N GLY A 228 30.70 -7.34 -6.98
CA GLY A 228 31.95 -7.85 -7.53
C GLY A 228 33.21 -7.45 -6.76
N GLY A 229 33.11 -6.60 -5.75
CA GLY A 229 34.22 -6.13 -4.92
C GLY A 229 34.36 -6.88 -3.61
N GLY A 230 35.23 -7.86 -3.54
CA GLY A 230 35.71 -8.46 -2.29
C GLY A 230 34.75 -9.43 -1.58
N GLY A 231 34.91 -10.75 -1.83
CA GLY A 231 34.34 -11.80 -0.99
C GLY A 231 32.92 -12.25 -1.30
N VAL A 232 32.33 -11.88 -2.44
CA VAL A 232 31.03 -12.43 -2.87
C VAL A 232 31.25 -13.77 -3.57
N GLN A 233 30.72 -14.84 -3.01
CA GLN A 233 30.64 -16.12 -3.70
C GLN A 233 29.53 -16.03 -4.75
N ILE A 234 29.89 -16.12 -6.03
CA ILE A 234 28.94 -16.17 -7.14
C ILE A 234 28.82 -17.63 -7.57
N SER A 235 27.60 -18.14 -7.65
CA SER A 235 27.39 -19.52 -8.12
C SER A 235 27.83 -19.65 -9.59
N PRO A 236 28.36 -20.82 -10.00
CA PRO A 236 28.77 -21.05 -11.39
C PRO A 236 27.64 -20.77 -12.41
N VAL A 237 26.40 -21.07 -12.05
CA VAL A 237 25.22 -20.84 -12.88
C VAL A 237 24.98 -19.34 -13.10
N ILE A 238 25.05 -18.54 -12.06
CA ILE A 238 24.84 -17.08 -12.16
C ILE A 238 26.04 -16.43 -12.86
N ALA A 239 27.27 -16.91 -12.62
CA ALA A 239 28.46 -16.44 -13.35
C ALA A 239 28.33 -16.69 -14.87
N ALA A 240 27.89 -17.88 -15.27
CA ALA A 240 27.65 -18.21 -16.67
C ALA A 240 26.56 -17.33 -17.30
N ARG A 241 25.44 -17.11 -16.57
CA ARG A 241 24.36 -16.21 -16.99
C ARG A 241 24.87 -14.77 -17.12
N TYR A 242 25.67 -14.29 -16.19
CA TYR A 242 26.26 -12.95 -16.24
C TYR A 242 27.13 -12.74 -17.47
N ILE A 243 28.01 -13.71 -17.79
CA ILE A 243 28.85 -13.64 -18.98
C ILE A 243 27.99 -13.57 -20.24
N LYS A 244 27.00 -14.46 -20.35
CA LYS A 244 26.03 -14.47 -21.46
C LYS A 244 25.24 -13.15 -21.55
N ALA A 245 24.75 -12.64 -20.42
CA ALA A 245 24.03 -11.37 -20.35
C ALA A 245 24.91 -10.21 -20.82
N LYS A 246 26.14 -10.14 -20.34
CA LYS A 246 27.08 -9.09 -20.75
C LYS A 246 27.38 -9.08 -22.26
N TYR A 247 27.46 -10.26 -22.88
CA TYR A 247 27.62 -10.38 -24.33
C TYR A 247 26.37 -9.92 -25.08
N ASN A 248 25.16 -10.43 -24.69
CA ASN A 248 23.90 -10.10 -25.34
C ASN A 248 23.56 -8.61 -25.17
N CYS A 249 23.68 -8.08 -23.94
CA CYS A 249 23.37 -6.68 -23.67
C CYS A 249 24.26 -5.69 -24.43
N ARG A 250 25.55 -6.04 -24.66
CA ARG A 250 26.43 -5.25 -25.54
C ARG A 250 25.92 -5.23 -26.97
N LYS A 251 25.48 -6.38 -27.49
CA LYS A 251 24.94 -6.51 -28.84
C LYS A 251 23.63 -5.76 -29.02
N GLU A 252 22.78 -5.78 -27.98
CA GLU A 252 21.44 -5.18 -27.95
C GLU A 252 21.46 -3.71 -27.46
N HIS A 253 22.61 -3.15 -27.10
CA HIS A 253 22.76 -1.80 -26.56
C HIS A 253 21.87 -1.51 -25.36
N ARG A 254 21.70 -2.48 -24.46
CA ARG A 254 20.89 -2.34 -23.25
C ARG A 254 21.66 -2.68 -21.98
N LYS A 255 21.10 -2.26 -20.84
CA LYS A 255 21.60 -2.66 -19.51
C LYS A 255 21.21 -4.11 -19.18
N ILE A 256 21.98 -4.73 -18.27
CA ILE A 256 21.65 -6.04 -17.71
C ILE A 256 20.41 -5.90 -16.83
N ARG A 257 19.43 -6.78 -17.02
CA ARG A 257 18.19 -6.85 -16.26
C ARG A 257 18.26 -7.97 -15.21
N PRO A 258 17.45 -7.91 -14.14
CA PRO A 258 17.35 -9.01 -13.19
C PRO A 258 17.05 -10.36 -13.84
N SER A 259 16.15 -10.40 -14.84
CA SER A 259 15.79 -11.62 -15.59
C SER A 259 16.94 -12.26 -16.39
N ASP A 260 17.97 -11.50 -16.70
CA ASP A 260 19.17 -12.05 -17.34
C ASP A 260 19.95 -12.98 -16.39
N LEU A 261 19.87 -12.72 -15.07
CA LEU A 261 20.62 -13.45 -14.04
C LEU A 261 19.73 -14.39 -13.23
N PHE A 262 18.55 -13.95 -12.86
CA PHE A 262 17.61 -14.67 -12.01
C PHE A 262 16.41 -15.16 -12.82
N LYS A 263 15.88 -16.32 -12.44
CA LYS A 263 14.61 -16.84 -12.95
C LYS A 263 13.68 -17.02 -11.77
N ILE A 264 12.94 -15.98 -11.45
CA ILE A 264 12.01 -16.03 -10.33
C ILE A 264 10.76 -16.82 -10.70
N THR A 265 10.20 -17.49 -9.71
CA THR A 265 8.98 -18.29 -9.82
C THR A 265 7.75 -17.44 -9.49
N GLY A 266 7.87 -16.55 -8.51
CA GLY A 266 6.79 -15.70 -8.07
C GLY A 266 7.26 -14.26 -7.79
N PHE A 267 6.41 -13.30 -8.17
CA PHE A 267 6.63 -11.89 -7.92
C PHE A 267 5.34 -11.24 -7.44
N ALA A 268 5.33 -10.73 -6.22
CA ALA A 268 4.21 -10.00 -5.66
C ALA A 268 4.57 -8.54 -5.38
N CYS A 269 3.66 -7.64 -5.68
CA CYS A 269 3.77 -6.23 -5.36
C CYS A 269 2.55 -5.76 -4.57
N THR A 270 2.81 -4.88 -3.59
CA THR A 270 1.77 -4.17 -2.83
C THR A 270 2.01 -2.66 -2.89
N GLY A 271 1.05 -1.89 -2.37
CA GLY A 271 1.16 -0.44 -2.21
C GLY A 271 0.46 0.36 -3.31
N THR A 272 0.33 1.65 -3.05
CA THR A 272 -0.54 2.57 -3.79
C THR A 272 -0.13 2.77 -5.27
N ASP A 273 1.15 2.73 -5.56
CA ASP A 273 1.67 3.01 -6.92
C ASP A 273 2.09 1.75 -7.70
N GLY A 274 1.72 0.55 -7.22
CA GLY A 274 2.12 -0.72 -7.85
C GLY A 274 1.79 -0.80 -9.33
N LYS A 275 0.63 -0.26 -9.73
CA LYS A 275 0.15 -0.26 -11.12
C LYS A 275 1.05 0.54 -12.06
N CYS A 276 1.63 1.67 -11.60
CA CYS A 276 2.49 2.53 -12.43
C CYS A 276 3.77 1.82 -12.87
N TYR A 277 4.25 0.87 -12.07
CA TYR A 277 5.50 0.16 -12.32
C TYR A 277 5.34 -1.23 -12.92
N LYS A 278 4.10 -1.74 -13.00
CA LYS A 278 3.81 -3.15 -13.33
C LYS A 278 4.48 -3.62 -14.62
N ASP A 279 4.29 -2.90 -15.72
CA ASP A 279 4.83 -3.27 -17.04
C ASP A 279 6.36 -3.20 -17.07
N LYS A 280 6.93 -2.17 -16.44
CA LYS A 280 8.38 -1.97 -16.31
C LYS A 280 9.02 -3.11 -15.50
N LEU A 281 8.39 -3.47 -14.39
CA LEU A 281 8.83 -4.57 -13.54
C LEU A 281 8.72 -5.91 -14.27
N ALA A 282 7.61 -6.16 -14.96
CA ALA A 282 7.44 -7.37 -15.77
C ALA A 282 8.52 -7.51 -16.85
N ALA A 283 8.82 -6.42 -17.56
CA ALA A 283 9.88 -6.40 -18.58
C ALA A 283 11.28 -6.63 -18.00
N ALA A 284 11.52 -6.17 -16.77
CA ALA A 284 12.83 -6.29 -16.12
C ALA A 284 13.06 -7.66 -15.47
N TRP A 285 12.03 -8.22 -14.82
CA TRP A 285 12.12 -9.48 -14.08
C TRP A 285 11.67 -10.71 -14.88
N GLY A 286 10.98 -10.51 -16.02
CA GLY A 286 10.47 -11.59 -16.87
C GLY A 286 9.24 -12.31 -16.31
N VAL A 287 8.67 -11.79 -15.22
CA VAL A 287 7.44 -12.25 -14.58
C VAL A 287 6.60 -11.04 -14.21
N THR A 288 5.33 -11.06 -14.57
CA THR A 288 4.41 -9.97 -14.21
C THR A 288 4.11 -10.02 -12.71
N PRO A 289 4.31 -8.91 -11.97
CA PRO A 289 3.96 -8.90 -10.56
C PRO A 289 2.47 -9.12 -10.35
N VAL A 290 2.14 -9.97 -9.38
CA VAL A 290 0.78 -10.16 -8.88
C VAL A 290 0.50 -9.09 -7.83
N GLU A 291 -0.62 -8.38 -7.99
CA GLU A 291 -1.06 -7.37 -7.04
C GLU A 291 -1.61 -8.03 -5.78
N VAL A 292 -1.16 -7.59 -4.61
CA VAL A 292 -1.66 -8.02 -3.31
C VAL A 292 -2.05 -6.80 -2.48
N ALA A 293 -3.17 -6.88 -1.79
CA ALA A 293 -3.63 -5.85 -0.87
C ALA A 293 -3.57 -6.36 0.57
N ALA A 294 -2.89 -5.60 1.41
CA ALA A 294 -2.78 -5.82 2.84
C ALA A 294 -2.64 -4.47 3.55
N GLY A 295 -2.93 -4.42 4.81
CA GLY A 295 -2.80 -3.20 5.61
C GLY A 295 -2.71 -3.50 7.09
N THR A 296 -2.11 -2.56 7.81
CA THR A 296 -1.90 -2.68 9.26
C THR A 296 -3.20 -2.91 10.01
N GLU A 297 -4.30 -2.28 9.59
CA GLU A 297 -5.59 -2.43 10.25
C GLU A 297 -6.36 -3.69 9.80
N SER A 298 -6.11 -4.17 8.59
CA SER A 298 -6.92 -5.20 7.90
C SER A 298 -6.27 -6.57 7.77
N THR A 299 -4.97 -6.68 8.02
CA THR A 299 -4.17 -7.86 7.61
C THR A 299 -4.21 -8.06 6.08
N CYS A 300 -4.44 -9.27 5.56
CA CYS A 300 -4.64 -9.51 4.14
C CYS A 300 -6.04 -9.06 3.70
N VAL A 301 -6.11 -8.24 2.66
CA VAL A 301 -7.39 -7.82 2.06
C VAL A 301 -7.71 -8.69 0.84
N GLY A 302 -6.77 -8.86 -0.08
CA GLY A 302 -7.02 -9.59 -1.30
C GLY A 302 -5.76 -9.85 -2.12
N CYS A 303 -5.90 -10.69 -3.13
CA CYS A 303 -4.84 -11.07 -4.05
C CYS A 303 -5.37 -11.22 -5.47
N ASP A 304 -4.62 -10.72 -6.47
CA ASP A 304 -4.85 -11.05 -7.87
C ASP A 304 -4.33 -12.46 -8.18
N THR A 305 -4.60 -12.94 -9.35
CA THR A 305 -4.16 -14.25 -9.82
C THR A 305 -3.26 -14.11 -11.06
N TRP A 306 -2.77 -15.23 -11.60
CA TRP A 306 -2.06 -15.28 -12.89
C TRP A 306 -2.86 -14.68 -14.05
N GLU A 307 -4.19 -14.59 -13.92
CA GLU A 307 -5.07 -14.02 -14.97
C GLU A 307 -4.95 -12.49 -15.06
N GLN A 308 -4.46 -11.82 -14.01
CA GLN A 308 -4.30 -10.37 -13.95
C GLN A 308 -5.61 -9.59 -14.18
N ARG A 309 -6.74 -10.16 -13.74
CA ARG A 309 -8.10 -9.59 -13.94
C ARG A 309 -8.54 -8.69 -12.76
N GLY A 310 -7.77 -8.69 -11.70
CA GLY A 310 -8.04 -8.00 -10.46
C GLY A 310 -8.14 -8.93 -9.25
N MET A 311 -7.94 -8.36 -8.08
CA MET A 311 -7.92 -9.08 -6.81
C MET A 311 -9.30 -9.59 -6.44
N VAL A 312 -9.36 -10.81 -5.90
CA VAL A 312 -10.49 -11.32 -5.12
C VAL A 312 -10.16 -11.09 -3.65
N LEU A 313 -11.11 -10.51 -2.90
CA LEU A 313 -10.91 -10.24 -1.48
C LEU A 313 -11.08 -11.53 -0.66
N PHE A 314 -10.30 -11.67 0.41
CA PHE A 314 -10.38 -12.83 1.29
C PHE A 314 -11.65 -12.76 2.14
N PRO A 315 -12.57 -13.75 2.07
CA PRO A 315 -13.87 -13.67 2.74
C PRO A 315 -13.79 -13.78 4.27
N ASP A 316 -12.64 -14.19 4.81
CA ASP A 316 -12.41 -14.47 6.22
C ASP A 316 -11.52 -13.45 6.94
N SER A 317 -10.88 -12.52 6.23
CA SER A 317 -10.05 -11.49 6.86
C SER A 317 -10.86 -10.37 7.48
N CYS A 318 -11.74 -9.79 6.68
CA CYS A 318 -12.60 -8.67 7.04
C CYS A 318 -14.01 -8.88 6.49
N PHE A 319 -15.00 -8.29 7.12
CA PHE A 319 -16.27 -8.01 6.48
C PHE A 319 -16.15 -6.70 5.72
N TYR A 320 -16.59 -6.70 4.46
CA TYR A 320 -16.39 -5.59 3.54
C TYR A 320 -17.69 -4.85 3.25
N GLU A 321 -17.63 -3.52 3.39
CA GLU A 321 -18.61 -2.60 2.88
C GLU A 321 -17.93 -1.66 1.88
N PHE A 322 -18.67 -1.07 0.99
CA PHE A 322 -18.19 -0.23 -0.09
C PHE A 322 -18.98 1.07 -0.13
N ILE A 323 -18.29 2.22 -0.03
CA ILE A 323 -18.90 3.54 -0.22
C ILE A 323 -18.75 3.89 -1.70
N PRO A 324 -19.84 4.00 -2.49
CA PRO A 324 -19.77 4.42 -3.88
C PRO A 324 -19.08 5.78 -4.05
N GLU A 325 -18.37 6.00 -5.17
CA GLU A 325 -17.64 7.26 -5.44
C GLU A 325 -18.52 8.50 -5.26
N SER A 326 -19.79 8.46 -5.70
CA SER A 326 -20.74 9.55 -5.52
C SER A 326 -21.06 9.87 -4.05
N GLU A 327 -21.20 8.84 -3.22
CA GLU A 327 -21.44 8.97 -1.78
C GLU A 327 -20.19 9.51 -1.05
N MET A 328 -19.01 9.00 -1.45
CA MET A 328 -17.72 9.48 -0.95
C MET A 328 -17.53 10.97 -1.27
N LEU A 329 -17.73 11.38 -2.51
CA LEU A 329 -17.57 12.78 -2.93
C LEU A 329 -18.59 13.70 -2.25
N ARG A 330 -19.81 13.22 -2.03
CA ARG A 330 -20.84 13.97 -1.28
C ARG A 330 -20.41 14.17 0.18
N ASN A 331 -19.91 13.13 0.86
CA ASN A 331 -19.41 13.26 2.23
C ASN A 331 -18.18 14.18 2.32
N LEU A 332 -17.29 14.17 1.30
CA LEU A 332 -16.15 15.11 1.25
C LEU A 332 -16.59 16.56 1.08
N SER A 333 -17.69 16.82 0.36
CA SER A 333 -18.25 18.18 0.21
C SER A 333 -19.11 18.61 1.40
N ASP A 334 -19.72 17.67 2.10
CA ASP A 334 -20.52 17.89 3.30
C ASP A 334 -20.15 16.87 4.40
N PRO A 335 -19.20 17.20 5.28
CA PRO A 335 -18.76 16.29 6.34
C PRO A 335 -19.86 15.85 7.32
N ALA A 336 -20.98 16.55 7.37
CA ALA A 336 -22.14 16.15 8.19
C ALA A 336 -22.97 15.04 7.51
N TYR A 337 -22.79 14.84 6.21
CA TYR A 337 -23.46 13.77 5.49
C TYR A 337 -22.83 12.42 5.78
N THR A 338 -23.63 11.44 6.21
CA THR A 338 -23.17 10.05 6.38
C THR A 338 -23.35 9.31 5.06
N PRO A 339 -22.27 8.84 4.42
CA PRO A 339 -22.38 8.14 3.14
C PRO A 339 -23.03 6.77 3.31
N LEU A 340 -23.80 6.37 2.32
CA LEU A 340 -24.39 5.03 2.23
C LEU A 340 -23.32 4.03 1.80
N THR A 341 -23.41 2.82 2.34
CA THR A 341 -22.55 1.69 1.95
C THR A 341 -23.37 0.63 1.21
N CYS A 342 -22.73 -0.13 0.35
CA CYS A 342 -23.25 -1.36 -0.23
C CYS A 342 -22.35 -2.55 0.13
N LEU A 343 -22.88 -3.77 -0.04
CA LEU A 343 -22.15 -5.01 0.23
C LEU A 343 -21.53 -5.59 -1.05
N MET A 344 -20.79 -6.67 -0.90
CA MET A 344 -20.03 -7.32 -1.99
C MET A 344 -20.93 -7.73 -3.18
N ASP A 345 -22.14 -8.18 -2.92
CA ASP A 345 -23.12 -8.62 -3.90
C ASP A 345 -23.88 -7.48 -4.62
N GLU A 346 -23.66 -6.23 -4.17
CA GLU A 346 -24.26 -5.03 -4.74
C GLU A 346 -23.27 -4.19 -5.56
N VAL A 347 -21.99 -4.61 -5.60
CA VAL A 347 -20.93 -3.88 -6.31
C VAL A 347 -21.09 -4.00 -7.83
N CYS A 348 -20.92 -2.88 -8.54
CA CYS A 348 -21.08 -2.80 -9.99
C CYS A 348 -19.74 -2.74 -10.74
N PRO A 349 -19.58 -3.45 -11.88
CA PRO A 349 -18.38 -3.36 -12.71
C PRO A 349 -18.09 -1.94 -13.20
N GLY A 350 -16.82 -1.55 -13.18
CA GLY A 350 -16.34 -0.24 -13.63
C GLY A 350 -16.45 0.87 -12.57
N ALA A 351 -17.29 0.70 -11.54
CA ALA A 351 -17.47 1.68 -10.50
C ALA A 351 -16.29 1.70 -9.51
N LYS A 352 -16.09 2.84 -8.86
CA LYS A 352 -15.10 3.04 -7.80
C LYS A 352 -15.79 3.12 -6.45
N TYR A 353 -15.09 2.64 -5.43
CA TYR A 353 -15.59 2.55 -4.06
C TYR A 353 -14.46 2.84 -3.08
N GLU A 354 -14.75 3.62 -2.04
CA GLU A 354 -13.93 3.61 -0.83
C GLU A 354 -14.28 2.34 -0.04
N ILE A 355 -13.27 1.56 0.35
CA ILE A 355 -13.47 0.35 1.14
C ILE A 355 -13.62 0.67 2.61
N VAL A 356 -14.60 0.02 3.24
CA VAL A 356 -14.83 0.02 4.68
C VAL A 356 -14.69 -1.41 5.17
N ILE A 357 -13.99 -1.61 6.27
CA ILE A 357 -13.73 -2.92 6.84
C ILE A 357 -14.25 -3.05 8.26
N SER A 358 -14.75 -4.25 8.57
CA SER A 358 -14.87 -4.72 9.95
C SER A 358 -13.95 -5.91 10.11
N VAL A 359 -12.91 -5.77 10.96
CA VAL A 359 -11.86 -6.79 11.11
C VAL A 359 -12.38 -7.96 11.92
N LEU A 360 -12.31 -9.14 11.33
CA LEU A 360 -12.84 -10.36 11.92
C LEU A 360 -11.84 -10.98 12.93
N HIS A 361 -12.21 -12.09 13.55
CA HIS A 361 -11.35 -12.87 14.45
C HIS A 361 -10.88 -12.11 15.70
N GLY A 362 -11.78 -11.36 16.34
CA GLY A 362 -11.46 -10.57 17.53
C GLY A 362 -10.76 -9.25 17.23
N GLY A 363 -10.79 -8.79 15.99
CA GLY A 363 -10.21 -7.52 15.57
C GLY A 363 -10.86 -6.32 16.25
N ALA A 364 -10.10 -5.23 16.38
CA ALA A 364 -10.56 -4.03 17.06
C ALA A 364 -11.45 -3.13 16.19
N PHE A 365 -11.19 -3.08 14.88
CA PHE A 365 -11.80 -2.10 13.99
C PHE A 365 -13.11 -2.59 13.38
N MET A 366 -14.18 -1.82 13.55
CA MET A 366 -15.51 -2.10 13.01
C MET A 366 -16.03 -0.92 12.20
N ARG A 367 -16.58 -1.20 11.01
CA ARG A 367 -17.00 -0.19 10.02
C ARG A 367 -15.97 0.90 9.78
N TYR A 368 -14.70 0.47 9.71
CA TYR A 368 -13.54 1.34 9.70
C TYR A 368 -13.20 1.78 8.27
N ARG A 369 -13.13 3.09 8.05
CA ARG A 369 -12.71 3.71 6.81
C ARG A 369 -11.18 3.75 6.75
N ILE A 370 -10.59 2.89 5.92
CA ILE A 370 -9.14 2.89 5.68
C ILE A 370 -8.73 4.13 4.87
N GLY A 371 -9.65 4.63 4.03
CA GLY A 371 -9.41 5.71 3.07
C GLY A 371 -8.78 5.22 1.77
N ASP A 372 -8.92 3.95 1.43
CA ASP A 372 -8.45 3.34 0.18
C ASP A 372 -9.60 3.24 -0.82
N VAL A 373 -9.33 3.61 -2.07
CA VAL A 373 -10.29 3.55 -3.17
C VAL A 373 -9.92 2.41 -4.11
N TYR A 374 -10.89 1.54 -4.35
CA TYR A 374 -10.79 0.43 -5.29
C TYR A 374 -11.77 0.61 -6.45
N ARG A 375 -11.40 0.10 -7.61
CA ARG A 375 -12.33 -0.05 -8.74
C ARG A 375 -12.72 -1.51 -8.88
N CYS A 376 -14.01 -1.79 -8.99
CA CYS A 376 -14.47 -3.08 -9.44
C CYS A 376 -14.14 -3.23 -10.94
N THR A 377 -13.21 -4.12 -11.27
CA THR A 377 -12.81 -4.35 -12.66
C THR A 377 -13.86 -5.15 -13.42
N GLU A 378 -14.43 -6.12 -12.75
CA GLU A 378 -15.49 -6.99 -13.28
C GLU A 378 -16.22 -7.69 -12.14
N VAL A 379 -17.40 -8.23 -12.46
CA VAL A 379 -18.08 -9.26 -11.67
C VAL A 379 -17.93 -10.57 -12.45
N ASP A 380 -17.30 -11.57 -11.85
CA ASP A 380 -17.04 -12.84 -12.51
C ASP A 380 -18.35 -13.53 -12.90
N LYS A 381 -18.48 -13.90 -14.17
CA LYS A 381 -19.75 -14.43 -14.72
C LYS A 381 -20.14 -15.79 -14.16
N ALA A 382 -19.17 -16.58 -13.71
CA ALA A 382 -19.42 -17.93 -13.22
C ALA A 382 -19.78 -17.92 -11.72
N THR A 383 -19.09 -17.09 -10.95
CA THR A 383 -19.24 -17.02 -9.49
C THR A 383 -20.10 -15.86 -9.01
N GLY A 384 -20.19 -14.79 -9.77
CA GLY A 384 -20.83 -13.54 -9.36
C GLY A 384 -19.99 -12.73 -8.38
N VAL A 385 -18.74 -13.14 -8.07
CA VAL A 385 -17.86 -12.44 -7.12
C VAL A 385 -17.13 -11.32 -7.84
N PRO A 386 -17.14 -10.07 -7.30
CA PRO A 386 -16.42 -8.94 -7.87
C PRO A 386 -14.90 -9.10 -7.76
N ARG A 387 -14.20 -8.51 -8.73
CA ARG A 387 -12.75 -8.37 -8.73
C ARG A 387 -12.38 -6.89 -8.64
N PHE A 388 -11.31 -6.58 -7.94
CA PHE A 388 -10.93 -5.21 -7.64
C PHE A 388 -9.50 -4.92 -8.03
N THR A 389 -9.24 -3.66 -8.39
CA THR A 389 -7.89 -3.11 -8.48
C THR A 389 -7.81 -1.86 -7.61
N TYR A 390 -6.68 -1.67 -6.96
CA TYR A 390 -6.43 -0.46 -6.20
C TYR A 390 -6.37 0.76 -7.13
N VAL A 391 -6.95 1.88 -6.72
CA VAL A 391 -6.93 3.13 -7.49
C VAL A 391 -5.97 4.13 -6.86
N ASP A 392 -6.30 4.61 -5.66
CA ASP A 392 -5.52 5.55 -4.84
C ASP A 392 -6.15 5.69 -3.45
N ARG A 393 -5.67 6.61 -2.63
CA ARG A 393 -6.34 7.10 -1.43
C ARG A 393 -7.55 7.96 -1.80
N ILE A 394 -8.42 8.22 -0.80
CA ILE A 394 -9.45 9.25 -0.94
C ILE A 394 -8.82 10.58 -1.35
N PRO A 395 -9.51 11.44 -2.12
CA PRO A 395 -8.92 12.66 -2.70
C PRO A 395 -8.31 13.65 -1.70
N THR A 396 -8.67 13.58 -0.42
CA THR A 396 -8.14 14.46 0.64
C THR A 396 -6.75 14.08 1.14
N VAL A 397 -6.17 12.99 0.65
CA VAL A 397 -4.85 12.49 1.05
C VAL A 397 -3.97 12.29 -0.18
N ILE A 398 -2.77 12.85 -0.17
CA ILE A 398 -1.73 12.54 -1.17
C ILE A 398 -0.80 11.50 -0.58
N ASP A 399 -0.74 10.35 -1.24
CA ASP A 399 0.21 9.30 -0.94
C ASP A 399 1.21 9.17 -2.08
N ILE A 400 2.49 9.37 -1.78
CA ILE A 400 3.58 9.20 -2.74
C ILE A 400 4.31 7.91 -2.43
N ALA A 401 4.29 7.01 -3.39
CA ALA A 401 5.02 5.74 -3.35
C ALA A 401 4.62 4.78 -2.21
N GLY A 402 3.47 4.98 -1.57
CA GLY A 402 3.00 4.20 -0.42
C GLY A 402 3.60 4.60 0.93
N PHE A 403 4.34 5.70 0.99
CA PHE A 403 5.10 6.10 2.18
C PHE A 403 4.65 7.41 2.81
N THR A 404 3.89 8.24 2.09
CA THR A 404 3.47 9.55 2.60
C THR A 404 1.96 9.61 2.68
N ARG A 405 1.45 10.34 3.68
CA ARG A 405 0.03 10.64 3.83
C ARG A 405 -0.11 12.13 4.06
N ILE A 406 -0.08 12.89 2.98
CA ILE A 406 -0.07 14.34 3.01
C ILE A 406 -1.51 14.83 2.94
N THR A 407 -1.89 15.64 3.93
CA THR A 407 -3.22 16.25 4.05
C THR A 407 -3.13 17.77 3.94
N GLU A 408 -4.26 18.43 3.83
CA GLU A 408 -4.35 19.90 3.89
C GLU A 408 -3.74 20.45 5.17
N ASN A 409 -3.99 19.78 6.31
CA ASN A 409 -3.41 20.19 7.59
C ASN A 409 -1.89 20.07 7.60
N SER A 410 -1.33 19.03 7.01
CA SER A 410 0.12 18.82 6.91
C SER A 410 0.81 19.97 6.19
N ILE A 411 0.30 20.35 5.03
CA ILE A 411 0.87 21.43 4.22
C ILE A 411 0.64 22.79 4.89
N SER A 412 -0.56 23.04 5.40
CA SER A 412 -0.90 24.29 6.11
C SER A 412 0.03 24.51 7.30
N GLU A 413 0.34 23.47 8.07
CA GLU A 413 1.24 23.56 9.21
C GLU A 413 2.68 23.89 8.79
N VAL A 414 3.17 23.25 7.73
CA VAL A 414 4.50 23.56 7.18
C VAL A 414 4.58 24.98 6.67
N ILE A 415 3.56 25.46 5.95
CA ILE A 415 3.48 26.84 5.47
C ILE A 415 3.48 27.80 6.66
N ARG A 416 2.69 27.53 7.69
CA ARG A 416 2.64 28.34 8.91
C ARG A 416 4.00 28.40 9.61
N MET A 417 4.70 27.26 9.73
CA MET A 417 6.03 27.18 10.35
C MET A 417 7.11 27.90 9.55
N SER A 418 6.98 27.93 8.21
CA SER A 418 7.96 28.60 7.34
C SER A 418 8.03 30.10 7.53
N LYS A 419 6.95 30.73 8.05
CA LYS A 419 6.79 32.18 8.18
C LYS A 419 6.95 32.95 6.87
N LEU A 420 6.80 32.29 5.74
CA LEU A 420 6.84 32.92 4.43
C LEU A 420 5.49 33.59 4.12
N GLY A 421 5.51 34.64 3.34
CA GLY A 421 4.31 35.34 2.91
C GLY A 421 3.57 34.55 1.82
N ILE A 422 3.00 33.40 2.16
CA ILE A 422 2.18 32.59 1.25
C ILE A 422 0.75 33.07 1.35
N GLY A 423 0.18 33.49 0.19
CA GLY A 423 -1.20 33.96 0.11
C GLY A 423 -2.19 32.80 -0.01
N ASP A 424 -1.91 31.86 -0.87
CA ASP A 424 -2.73 30.65 -1.07
C ASP A 424 -1.89 29.51 -1.68
N TRP A 425 -2.46 28.28 -1.74
CA TRP A 425 -1.74 27.12 -2.26
C TRP A 425 -2.69 26.00 -2.70
N ILE A 426 -2.19 25.14 -3.59
CA ILE A 426 -2.79 23.88 -4.00
C ILE A 426 -1.69 22.83 -4.04
N ALA A 427 -2.01 21.59 -3.65
CA ALA A 427 -1.11 20.45 -3.75
C ALA A 427 -1.78 19.30 -4.52
N ALA A 428 -1.03 18.67 -5.40
CA ALA A 428 -1.49 17.56 -6.21
C ALA A 428 -0.44 16.45 -6.28
N LYS A 429 -0.89 15.21 -6.40
CA LYS A 429 -0.06 14.10 -6.82
C LYS A 429 0.01 14.13 -8.34
N GLU A 430 1.20 14.25 -8.87
CA GLU A 430 1.46 14.24 -10.31
C GLU A 430 2.46 13.15 -10.67
N TYR A 431 2.62 12.89 -11.96
CA TYR A 431 3.51 11.85 -12.49
C TYR A 431 4.44 12.46 -13.52
N ASP A 432 5.71 12.10 -13.47
CA ASP A 432 6.70 12.48 -14.48
C ASP A 432 6.57 11.64 -15.76
N GLU A 433 7.48 11.87 -16.73
CA GLU A 433 7.51 11.15 -18.02
C GLU A 433 7.74 9.65 -17.86
N ASP A 434 8.35 9.22 -16.75
CA ASP A 434 8.61 7.82 -16.40
C ASP A 434 7.49 7.19 -15.54
N ASN A 435 6.35 7.88 -15.38
CA ASN A 435 5.24 7.55 -14.48
C ASN A 435 5.63 7.47 -13.00
N THR A 436 6.66 8.22 -12.59
CA THR A 436 7.05 8.30 -11.19
C THR A 436 6.19 9.34 -10.47
N PRO A 437 5.51 8.99 -9.37
CA PRO A 437 4.68 9.95 -8.64
C PRO A 437 5.52 10.96 -7.87
N PHE A 438 5.08 12.21 -7.85
CA PHE A 438 5.65 13.27 -7.03
C PHE A 438 4.57 14.20 -6.48
N LEU A 439 4.88 14.87 -5.37
CA LEU A 439 4.07 15.94 -4.80
C LEU A 439 4.37 17.24 -5.55
N HIS A 440 3.36 17.86 -6.16
CA HIS A 440 3.48 19.19 -6.73
C HIS A 440 2.71 20.18 -5.87
N ILE A 441 3.39 21.21 -5.37
CA ILE A 441 2.77 22.31 -4.63
C ILE A 441 2.81 23.57 -5.48
N TYR A 442 1.65 24.11 -5.74
CA TYR A 442 1.44 25.40 -6.41
C TYR A 442 1.19 26.46 -5.33
N LEU A 443 2.04 27.47 -5.25
CA LEU A 443 2.02 28.50 -4.22
C LEU A 443 1.74 29.87 -4.80
N GLU A 444 0.91 30.64 -4.14
CA GLU A 444 0.80 32.07 -4.35
C GLU A 444 1.59 32.83 -3.27
N VAL A 445 2.57 33.59 -3.70
CA VAL A 445 3.37 34.42 -2.80
C VAL A 445 2.80 35.83 -2.77
N THR A 446 2.66 36.41 -1.56
CA THR A 446 2.15 37.77 -1.43
C THR A 446 3.09 38.78 -2.11
N PRO A 447 2.57 39.94 -2.57
CA PRO A 447 3.39 40.95 -3.25
C PRO A 447 4.60 41.40 -2.43
N GLU A 448 4.45 41.46 -1.10
CA GLU A 448 5.52 41.89 -0.16
C GLU A 448 6.64 40.85 -0.06
N ALA A 449 6.30 39.55 -0.20
CA ALA A 449 7.24 38.44 -0.10
C ALA A 449 7.89 38.05 -1.45
N ARG A 450 7.42 38.62 -2.56
CA ARG A 450 7.81 38.27 -3.93
C ARG A 450 9.27 38.54 -4.29
N ALA A 451 10.01 39.27 -3.44
CA ALA A 451 11.40 39.66 -3.71
C ALA A 451 12.40 38.49 -3.72
N ASN A 452 11.98 37.25 -3.37
CA ASN A 452 12.93 36.15 -3.19
C ASN A 452 12.31 34.76 -3.46
N ASP A 453 11.80 34.51 -4.68
CA ASP A 453 11.16 33.25 -5.07
C ASP A 453 12.04 32.01 -4.88
N VAL A 454 13.35 32.11 -5.08
CA VAL A 454 14.31 31.02 -4.91
C VAL A 454 14.44 30.63 -3.44
N VAL A 455 14.57 31.64 -2.56
CA VAL A 455 14.66 31.40 -1.10
C VAL A 455 13.35 30.81 -0.56
N THR A 456 12.19 31.27 -1.09
CA THR A 456 10.89 30.74 -0.72
C THR A 456 10.77 29.26 -1.04
N LYS A 457 11.14 28.84 -2.25
CA LYS A 457 11.16 27.44 -2.67
C LYS A 457 12.08 26.61 -1.79
N GLN A 458 13.31 27.08 -1.57
CA GLN A 458 14.31 26.35 -0.80
C GLN A 458 13.86 26.17 0.66
N VAL A 459 13.38 27.22 1.31
CA VAL A 459 12.90 27.16 2.70
C VAL A 459 11.71 26.20 2.84
N LEU A 460 10.74 26.28 1.91
CA LEU A 460 9.60 25.35 1.94
C LEU A 460 10.03 23.91 1.66
N THR A 461 10.94 23.69 0.72
CA THR A 461 11.49 22.35 0.45
C THR A 461 12.20 21.79 1.67
N GLU A 462 12.98 22.61 2.38
CA GLU A 462 13.65 22.22 3.62
C GLU A 462 12.65 21.91 4.75
N HIS A 463 11.63 22.75 4.95
CA HIS A 463 10.61 22.54 5.97
C HIS A 463 9.75 21.31 5.67
N LEU A 464 9.32 21.10 4.43
CA LEU A 464 8.60 19.91 4.03
C LEU A 464 9.48 18.66 4.16
N ALA A 465 10.75 18.75 3.79
CA ALA A 465 11.70 17.67 3.99
C ALA A 465 11.92 17.34 5.48
N VAL A 466 11.90 18.33 6.37
CA VAL A 466 11.95 18.13 7.84
C VAL A 466 10.65 17.48 8.31
N TYR A 467 9.50 18.00 7.87
CA TYR A 467 8.19 17.44 8.20
C TYR A 467 8.13 15.95 7.84
N PHE A 468 8.50 15.61 6.62
CA PHE A 468 8.56 14.22 6.16
C PHE A 468 9.60 13.36 6.88
N ARG A 469 10.72 13.94 7.37
CA ARG A 469 11.71 13.22 8.18
C ARG A 469 11.23 12.90 9.59
N TYR A 470 10.33 13.74 10.14
CA TYR A 470 9.84 13.56 11.51
C TYR A 470 8.80 12.45 11.61
N PHE A 471 8.07 12.20 10.53
CA PHE A 471 7.00 11.21 10.48
C PHE A 471 7.47 9.81 10.04
N ASP A 472 8.65 9.71 9.42
CA ASP A 472 9.17 8.42 8.97
C ASP A 472 10.71 8.40 9.02
N SER A 473 11.28 7.59 9.93
CA SER A 473 12.73 7.37 9.98
C SER A 473 13.26 6.72 8.70
N ASP A 474 12.42 5.96 8.01
CA ASP A 474 12.73 5.32 6.73
C ASP A 474 12.63 6.29 5.55
N TYR A 475 11.88 7.40 5.66
CA TYR A 475 11.77 8.43 4.61
C TYR A 475 13.11 9.08 4.24
N LYS A 476 14.03 9.22 5.18
CA LYS A 476 15.39 9.71 4.92
C LYS A 476 16.14 8.81 3.95
N ASP A 477 15.90 7.51 4.01
CA ASP A 477 16.42 6.54 3.07
C ASP A 477 15.60 6.53 1.77
N LEU A 478 14.31 6.88 1.81
CA LEU A 478 13.43 6.88 0.66
C LEU A 478 13.85 7.89 -0.41
N LYS A 479 14.19 9.12 -0.05
CA LYS A 479 14.70 10.13 -0.98
C LYS A 479 15.97 9.63 -1.69
N LYS A 480 16.85 8.96 -0.94
CA LYS A 480 18.03 8.29 -1.50
C LYS A 480 17.66 7.04 -2.31
N LEU A 481 16.67 6.30 -1.85
CA LEU A 481 16.18 5.07 -2.43
C LEU A 481 15.52 5.29 -3.77
N LEU A 482 14.60 6.22 -3.87
CA LEU A 482 13.83 6.43 -5.09
C LEU A 482 14.56 7.31 -6.10
N ASN A 483 15.68 7.93 -5.71
CA ASN A 483 16.43 8.92 -6.52
C ASN A 483 15.50 9.99 -7.13
N ILE A 484 14.39 10.27 -6.42
CA ILE A 484 13.34 11.20 -6.82
C ILE A 484 13.46 12.41 -5.91
N GLU A 485 13.34 13.59 -6.47
CA GLU A 485 12.86 14.75 -5.72
C GLU A 485 11.32 14.59 -5.66
N PRO A 486 10.76 14.02 -4.57
CA PRO A 486 9.32 13.74 -4.52
C PRO A 486 8.49 15.00 -4.37
N LEU A 487 9.11 16.15 -4.49
CA LEU A 487 8.51 17.45 -4.28
C LEU A 487 8.93 18.42 -5.38
N GLN A 488 7.93 18.95 -6.08
CA GLN A 488 8.08 20.11 -6.96
C GLN A 488 7.28 21.28 -6.40
N ILE A 489 7.81 22.49 -6.53
CA ILE A 489 7.14 23.73 -6.11
C ILE A 489 7.10 24.68 -7.30
N SER A 490 5.88 25.10 -7.66
CA SER A 490 5.62 26.13 -8.66
C SER A 490 5.01 27.38 -8.01
N ILE A 491 5.56 28.54 -8.32
CA ILE A 491 5.04 29.80 -7.82
C ILE A 491 4.07 30.39 -8.84
N LEU A 492 2.84 30.61 -8.38
CA LEU A 492 1.77 31.22 -9.16
C LEU A 492 1.74 32.76 -8.97
N PRO A 493 1.23 33.51 -9.94
CA PRO A 493 0.88 34.91 -9.71
C PRO A 493 -0.13 35.04 -8.56
N TYR A 494 0.06 36.08 -7.75
CA TYR A 494 -0.85 36.36 -6.62
C TYR A 494 -2.31 36.49 -7.09
N LYS A 495 -3.24 35.89 -6.34
CA LYS A 495 -4.68 35.81 -6.62
C LYS A 495 -5.08 34.97 -7.86
N THR A 496 -4.25 34.09 -8.33
CA THR A 496 -4.61 33.15 -9.42
C THR A 496 -5.73 32.21 -8.99
N ILE A 497 -5.61 31.61 -7.80
CA ILE A 497 -6.58 30.65 -7.26
C ILE A 497 -7.91 31.37 -6.98
N GLU A 498 -7.88 32.50 -6.27
CA GLU A 498 -9.07 33.30 -5.97
C GLU A 498 -9.81 33.73 -7.27
N SER A 499 -9.06 34.21 -8.26
CA SER A 499 -9.63 34.65 -9.54
C SER A 499 -10.26 33.50 -10.33
N PHE A 500 -9.67 32.31 -10.24
CA PHE A 500 -10.21 31.10 -10.86
C PHE A 500 -11.50 30.67 -10.14
N GLU A 501 -11.48 30.60 -8.79
CA GLU A 501 -12.65 30.24 -7.98
C GLU A 501 -13.83 31.20 -8.23
N GLN A 502 -13.57 32.50 -8.28
CA GLN A 502 -14.60 33.51 -8.61
C GLN A 502 -15.19 33.31 -10.00
N LYS A 503 -14.35 32.99 -10.99
CA LYS A 503 -14.80 32.73 -12.37
C LYS A 503 -15.64 31.44 -12.48
N GLN A 504 -15.33 30.43 -11.70
CA GLN A 504 -16.05 29.14 -11.71
C GLN A 504 -17.27 29.14 -10.77
N GLY A 505 -17.36 30.09 -9.83
CA GLY A 505 -18.42 30.13 -8.83
C GLY A 505 -18.35 29.04 -7.76
N THR A 506 -17.19 28.37 -7.63
CA THR A 506 -16.98 27.30 -6.65
C THR A 506 -15.52 27.26 -6.21
N ARG A 507 -15.26 26.71 -5.02
CA ARG A 507 -13.90 26.53 -4.50
C ARG A 507 -13.22 25.33 -5.16
N ILE A 508 -11.92 25.43 -5.36
CA ILE A 508 -11.06 24.33 -5.78
C ILE A 508 -10.52 23.57 -4.53
N SER A 509 -10.47 22.25 -4.58
CA SER A 509 -9.83 21.46 -3.52
C SER A 509 -8.37 21.85 -3.37
N ARG A 510 -7.89 22.05 -2.13
CA ARG A 510 -6.47 22.31 -1.84
C ARG A 510 -5.59 21.08 -2.02
N ILE A 511 -6.18 19.91 -1.89
CA ILE A 511 -5.48 18.62 -2.05
C ILE A 511 -6.11 17.88 -3.22
N ASN A 512 -5.29 17.39 -4.14
CA ASN A 512 -5.69 16.63 -5.33
C ASN A 512 -6.93 17.23 -6.02
N PRO A 513 -6.90 18.51 -6.44
CA PRO A 513 -8.01 19.07 -7.20
C PRO A 513 -8.26 18.25 -8.47
N ASP A 514 -9.47 18.36 -9.01
CA ASP A 514 -9.77 17.75 -10.30
C ASP A 514 -8.71 18.15 -11.35
N PRO A 515 -8.07 17.20 -12.04
CA PRO A 515 -6.99 17.49 -12.99
C PRO A 515 -7.40 18.42 -14.14
N LEU A 516 -8.67 18.38 -14.55
CA LEU A 516 -9.19 19.29 -15.61
C LEU A 516 -9.28 20.72 -15.08
N TRP A 517 -9.69 20.89 -13.84
CA TRP A 517 -9.77 22.21 -13.20
C TRP A 517 -8.38 22.77 -12.94
N LEU A 518 -7.45 21.94 -12.42
CA LEU A 518 -6.06 22.34 -12.24
C LEU A 518 -5.43 22.78 -13.56
N LYS A 519 -5.61 21.99 -14.62
CA LYS A 519 -5.13 22.33 -15.96
C LYS A 519 -5.78 23.59 -16.51
N ALA A 520 -7.07 23.80 -16.31
CA ALA A 520 -7.77 25.02 -16.74
C ALA A 520 -7.27 26.26 -15.99
N MET A 521 -7.01 26.15 -14.70
CA MET A 521 -6.43 27.22 -13.89
C MET A 521 -5.00 27.54 -14.36
N LEU A 522 -4.17 26.55 -14.60
CA LEU A 522 -2.78 26.72 -15.05
C LEU A 522 -2.69 27.11 -16.54
N GLY A 523 -3.65 26.73 -17.38
CA GLY A 523 -3.68 27.01 -18.81
C GLY A 523 -3.81 28.51 -19.15
N GLY A 524 -4.24 29.34 -18.20
CA GLY A 524 -4.18 30.79 -18.27
C GLY A 524 -2.79 31.38 -17.97
N ILE A 525 -1.85 30.54 -17.49
CA ILE A 525 -0.51 30.92 -17.04
C ILE A 525 0.49 30.06 -17.80
N LYS A 526 1.32 30.66 -18.65
CA LYS A 526 2.50 29.96 -19.19
C LYS A 526 3.49 29.80 -18.04
N PRO A 527 3.84 28.58 -17.60
CA PRO A 527 4.89 28.41 -16.60
C PRO A 527 6.19 28.96 -17.17
N LYS A 528 6.83 29.89 -16.46
CA LYS A 528 8.23 30.24 -16.75
C LYS A 528 9.06 29.01 -16.38
N GLN A 529 9.43 28.22 -17.36
CA GLN A 529 10.52 27.26 -17.22
C GLN A 529 11.80 28.07 -17.02
N HIS A 530 12.33 28.07 -15.82
CA HIS A 530 13.72 28.43 -15.60
C HIS A 530 14.58 27.24 -16.04
N THR A 531 15.16 27.36 -17.21
CA THR A 531 16.26 26.49 -17.65
C THR A 531 17.47 26.70 -16.73
N GLU A 532 18.21 25.64 -16.45
CA GLU A 532 19.46 25.60 -15.64
C GLU A 532 20.62 26.48 -16.17
N ALA A 533 20.36 27.47 -17.00
CA ALA A 533 21.38 28.29 -17.65
C ALA A 533 21.66 29.63 -16.95
N ASP A 534 21.07 29.90 -15.79
CA ASP A 534 21.25 31.16 -15.05
C ASP A 534 21.81 30.93 -13.63
N ILE A 535 22.83 30.08 -13.47
CA ILE A 535 23.72 30.02 -12.30
C ILE A 535 25.16 30.28 -12.75
#